data_89a76237da5e93ada6f6ecd2a818444e
#
_entry.id   89a76237da5e93ada6f6ecd2a818444e
#
_cell.length_a   1.000
_cell.length_b   1.000
_cell.length_c   1.000
_cell.angle_alpha   90.00
_cell.angle_beta   90.00
_cell.angle_gamma   90.00
#
_symmetry.space_group_name_H-M   'P 1'
#
loop_
_entity.id
_entity.type
_entity.pdbx_description
1 polymer ?
#
loop_
_entity_poly.entity_id
_entity_poly.type
_entity_poly.pdbx_seq_one_letter_code
_entity_poly.pdbx_strand_id
1 'polypeptide(L)'
;MIPHDTIDKLALCFASLSELGAQLTEAQWKLPSDCPGWTVQDNLSHIVAYESAESGGARTSHQAPKFDYVRNPIGEANENEIDSRR
;
A
#
# COMPACT_ATOMS: atom_id res chain seq x y z
N MET A 1 -16.43 -24.24 -0.39
CA MET A 1 -15.12 -24.60 -0.99
C MET A 1 -14.09 -23.51 -0.72
N ILE A 2 -12.91 -23.88 -0.24
CA ILE A 2 -11.82 -22.95 -0.01
C ILE A 2 -11.01 -22.85 -1.30
N PRO A 3 -10.78 -21.63 -1.85
CA PRO A 3 -10.04 -21.45 -3.10
C PRO A 3 -8.52 -21.57 -2.90
N HIS A 4 -8.02 -22.77 -2.63
CA HIS A 4 -6.61 -23.02 -2.31
C HIS A 4 -5.65 -22.50 -3.37
N ASP A 5 -5.99 -22.65 -4.66
CA ASP A 5 -5.13 -22.18 -5.75
C ASP A 5 -4.96 -20.66 -5.71
N THR A 6 -6.04 -19.94 -5.46
CA THR A 6 -6.01 -18.47 -5.32
C THR A 6 -5.19 -18.05 -4.12
N ILE A 7 -5.35 -18.74 -2.97
CA ILE A 7 -4.59 -18.48 -1.75
C ILE A 7 -3.10 -18.71 -1.98
N ASP A 8 -2.75 -19.82 -2.66
CA ASP A 8 -1.36 -20.14 -2.97
C ASP A 8 -0.72 -19.07 -3.87
N LYS A 9 -1.45 -18.59 -4.87
CA LYS A 9 -0.97 -17.51 -5.75
C LYS A 9 -0.79 -16.21 -5.00
N LEU A 10 -1.70 -15.89 -4.09
CA LEU A 10 -1.59 -14.69 -3.25
C LEU A 10 -0.34 -14.77 -2.36
N ALA A 11 -0.09 -15.91 -1.74
CA ALA A 11 1.10 -16.13 -0.93
C ALA A 11 2.38 -15.93 -1.74
N LEU A 12 2.42 -16.40 -2.99
CA LEU A 12 3.55 -16.19 -3.88
C LEU A 12 3.75 -14.71 -4.21
N CYS A 13 2.66 -13.96 -4.43
CA CYS A 13 2.74 -12.52 -4.67
C CYS A 13 3.33 -11.78 -3.48
N PHE A 14 2.91 -12.09 -2.25
CA PHE A 14 3.45 -11.47 -1.05
C PHE A 14 4.91 -11.86 -0.82
N ALA A 15 5.28 -13.10 -1.08
CA ALA A 15 6.69 -13.52 -0.99
C ALA A 15 7.56 -12.74 -1.97
N SER A 16 7.08 -12.55 -3.21
CA SER A 16 7.79 -11.76 -4.21
C SER A 16 7.95 -10.29 -3.81
N LEU A 17 6.92 -9.70 -3.24
CA LEU A 17 6.98 -8.32 -2.74
C LEU A 17 7.98 -8.19 -1.58
N SER A 18 7.98 -9.14 -0.65
CA SER A 18 8.91 -9.16 0.48
C SER A 18 10.35 -9.29 0.01
N GLU A 19 10.60 -10.17 -0.96
CA GLU A 19 11.92 -10.38 -1.54
C GLU A 19 12.42 -9.13 -2.25
N LEU A 20 11.58 -8.49 -3.05
CA LEU A 20 11.90 -7.23 -3.72
C LEU A 20 12.22 -6.15 -2.70
N GLY A 21 11.37 -6.01 -1.67
CA GLY A 21 11.56 -5.01 -0.63
C GLY A 21 12.88 -5.16 0.12
N ALA A 22 13.31 -6.40 0.35
CA ALA A 22 14.58 -6.68 1.01
C ALA A 22 15.81 -6.24 0.19
N GLN A 23 15.66 -6.06 -1.13
CA GLN A 23 16.72 -5.65 -2.04
C GLN A 23 16.80 -4.14 -2.25
N LEU A 24 15.77 -3.39 -1.83
CA LEU A 24 15.70 -1.95 -2.07
C LEU A 24 16.49 -1.19 -0.99
N THR A 25 17.24 -0.18 -1.45
CA THR A 25 17.89 0.77 -0.53
C THR A 25 16.89 1.81 -0.06
N GLU A 26 17.23 2.54 1.01
CA GLU A 26 16.42 3.66 1.51
C GLU A 26 16.13 4.67 0.40
N ALA A 27 17.15 5.00 -0.41
CA ALA A 27 17.00 5.95 -1.51
C ALA A 27 16.03 5.42 -2.58
N GLN A 28 16.07 4.12 -2.88
CA GLN A 28 15.17 3.50 -3.85
C GLN A 28 13.72 3.50 -3.35
N TRP A 29 13.49 3.29 -2.07
CA TRP A 29 12.16 3.38 -1.49
C TRP A 29 11.52 4.76 -1.66
N LYS A 30 12.33 5.80 -1.71
CA LYS A 30 11.87 7.20 -1.81
C LYS A 30 11.76 7.71 -3.25
N LEU A 31 12.09 6.88 -4.25
CA LEU A 31 11.97 7.26 -5.65
C LEU A 31 10.50 7.43 -6.05
N PRO A 32 10.20 8.39 -6.93
CA PRO A 32 8.87 8.50 -7.52
C PRO A 32 8.49 7.23 -8.28
N SER A 33 7.21 6.88 -8.25
CA SER A 33 6.67 5.77 -9.03
C SER A 33 5.81 6.28 -10.17
N ASP A 34 5.27 5.34 -10.97
CA ASP A 34 4.32 5.67 -12.04
C ASP A 34 2.98 6.20 -11.50
N CYS A 35 2.70 6.00 -10.21
CA CYS A 35 1.54 6.60 -9.57
C CYS A 35 1.87 8.04 -9.19
N PRO A 36 1.22 9.06 -9.81
CA PRO A 36 1.55 10.46 -9.52
C PRO A 36 1.39 10.79 -8.03
N GLY A 37 2.41 11.44 -7.48
CA GLY A 37 2.43 11.85 -6.07
C GLY A 37 2.83 10.75 -5.10
N TRP A 38 3.07 9.52 -5.57
CA TRP A 38 3.45 8.39 -4.72
C TRP A 38 4.88 7.93 -5.01
N THR A 39 5.63 7.68 -3.94
CA THR A 39 6.92 7.00 -4.02
C THR A 39 6.72 5.49 -4.12
N VAL A 40 7.83 4.76 -4.32
CA VAL A 40 7.81 3.28 -4.27
C VAL A 40 7.28 2.81 -2.91
N GLN A 41 7.73 3.44 -1.82
CA GLN A 41 7.27 3.13 -0.47
C GLN A 41 5.75 3.35 -0.33
N ASP A 42 5.22 4.43 -0.90
CA ASP A 42 3.79 4.75 -0.81
C ASP A 42 2.94 3.66 -1.47
N ASN A 43 3.39 3.10 -2.59
CA ASN A 43 2.70 1.97 -3.23
C ASN A 43 2.61 0.76 -2.29
N LEU A 44 3.70 0.42 -1.61
CA LEU A 44 3.68 -0.70 -0.65
C LEU A 44 2.80 -0.37 0.55
N SER A 45 2.85 0.87 1.04
CA SER A 45 1.99 1.32 2.14
C SER A 45 0.51 1.16 1.81
N HIS A 46 0.13 1.46 0.56
CA HIS A 46 -1.24 1.26 0.09
C HIS A 46 -1.64 -0.23 0.12
N ILE A 47 -0.77 -1.11 -0.35
CA ILE A 47 -1.03 -2.56 -0.34
C ILE A 47 -1.17 -3.07 1.09
N VAL A 48 -0.28 -2.67 1.98
CA VAL A 48 -0.31 -3.06 3.40
C VAL A 48 -1.60 -2.58 4.07
N ALA A 49 -2.00 -1.34 3.81
CA ALA A 49 -3.21 -0.77 4.38
C ALA A 49 -4.45 -1.54 3.95
N TYR A 50 -4.55 -1.85 2.65
CA TYR A 50 -5.68 -2.61 2.11
C TYR A 50 -5.77 -4.00 2.74
N GLU A 51 -4.65 -4.74 2.77
CA GLU A 51 -4.62 -6.09 3.32
C GLU A 51 -4.91 -6.11 4.83
N SER A 52 -4.40 -5.12 5.56
CA SER A 52 -4.69 -4.98 6.99
C SER A 52 -6.19 -4.78 7.23
N ALA A 53 -6.83 -3.92 6.44
CA ALA A 53 -8.27 -3.68 6.56
C ALA A 53 -9.09 -4.94 6.21
N GLU A 54 -8.72 -5.66 5.15
CA GLU A 54 -9.38 -6.92 4.77
C GLU A 54 -9.25 -8.00 5.84
N SER A 55 -8.16 -7.98 6.60
CA SER A 55 -7.91 -8.92 7.70
C SER A 55 -8.56 -8.48 9.02
N GLY A 56 -9.37 -7.43 9.02
CA GLY A 56 -10.06 -6.93 10.20
C GLY A 56 -9.28 -5.90 11.01
N GLY A 57 -8.16 -5.41 10.50
CA GLY A 57 -7.39 -4.35 11.15
C GLY A 57 -8.12 -3.01 11.13
N ALA A 58 -7.85 -2.17 12.12
CA ALA A 58 -8.43 -0.84 12.19
C ALA A 58 -7.80 0.08 11.16
N ARG A 59 -8.62 0.96 10.56
CA ARG A 59 -8.11 2.04 9.70
C ARG A 59 -7.52 3.14 10.56
N THR A 60 -6.57 3.89 9.95
CA THR A 60 -5.95 5.01 10.65
C THR A 60 -6.94 6.15 10.91
N SER A 61 -6.73 6.86 12.00
CA SER A 61 -7.43 8.13 12.28
C SER A 61 -6.65 9.33 11.75
N HIS A 62 -5.46 9.11 11.19
CA HIS A 62 -4.62 10.17 10.62
C HIS A 62 -5.31 10.83 9.43
N GLN A 63 -5.19 12.15 9.33
CA GLN A 63 -5.74 12.92 8.21
C GLN A 63 -4.59 13.47 7.37
N ALA A 64 -4.52 13.04 6.11
CA ALA A 64 -3.55 13.54 5.17
C ALA A 64 -3.91 14.97 4.72
N PRO A 65 -2.92 15.76 4.26
CA PRO A 65 -3.21 17.01 3.56
C PRO A 65 -4.07 16.73 2.33
N LYS A 66 -4.82 17.74 1.89
CA LYS A 66 -5.61 17.61 0.65
C LYS A 66 -4.69 17.73 -0.56
N PHE A 67 -4.84 16.79 -1.49
CA PHE A 67 -4.10 16.77 -2.75
C PHE A 67 -5.07 16.95 -3.92
N ASP A 68 -4.62 17.66 -4.94
CA ASP A 68 -5.46 17.98 -6.12
C ASP A 68 -5.93 16.73 -6.88
N TYR A 69 -5.16 15.65 -6.81
CA TYR A 69 -5.49 14.40 -7.50
C TYR A 69 -6.52 13.54 -6.75
N VAL A 70 -6.85 13.88 -5.51
CA VAL A 70 -7.86 13.16 -4.74
C VAL A 70 -9.25 13.64 -5.16
N ARG A 71 -10.07 12.73 -5.68
CA ARG A 71 -11.35 13.06 -6.30
C ARG A 71 -12.56 12.44 -5.61
N ASN A 72 -12.35 11.55 -4.64
CA ASN A 72 -13.45 10.82 -4.02
C ASN A 72 -13.04 10.30 -2.63
N PRO A 73 -14.02 9.83 -1.82
CA PRO A 73 -13.73 9.32 -0.46
C PRO A 73 -12.78 8.14 -0.42
N ILE A 74 -12.75 7.29 -1.44
CA ILE A 74 -11.84 6.15 -1.50
C ILE A 74 -10.40 6.67 -1.64
N GLY A 75 -10.17 7.63 -2.53
CA GLY A 75 -8.86 8.26 -2.70
C GLY A 75 -8.41 8.96 -1.43
N GLU A 76 -9.31 9.64 -0.74
CA GLU A 76 -9.00 10.29 0.53
C GLU A 76 -8.59 9.28 1.60
N ALA A 77 -9.31 8.17 1.73
CA ALA A 77 -8.97 7.10 2.66
C ALA A 77 -7.61 6.49 2.35
N ASN A 78 -7.29 6.28 1.07
CA ASN A 78 -5.99 5.76 0.64
C ASN A 78 -4.86 6.72 1.04
N GLU A 79 -5.05 8.02 0.80
CA GLU A 79 -4.03 9.02 1.16
C GLU A 79 -3.81 9.08 2.67
N ASN A 80 -4.88 9.00 3.46
CA ASN A 80 -4.77 8.98 4.92
C ASN A 80 -3.91 7.80 5.39
N GLU A 81 -4.14 6.61 4.85
CA GLU A 81 -3.38 5.41 5.21
C GLU A 81 -1.92 5.51 4.78
N ILE A 82 -1.67 6.01 3.56
CA ILE A 82 -0.31 6.17 3.03
C ILE A 82 0.45 7.21 3.84
N ASP A 83 -0.16 8.37 4.08
CA ASP A 83 0.48 9.47 4.79
C ASP A 83 0.78 9.09 6.25
N SER A 84 -0.05 8.27 6.87
CA SER A 84 0.20 7.78 8.23
C SER A 84 1.47 6.92 8.34
N ARG A 85 1.96 6.40 7.22
CA ARG A 85 3.14 5.54 7.15
C ARG A 85 4.39 6.22 6.58
N ARG A 86 4.28 7.48 6.19
CA ARG A 86 5.42 8.29 5.73
C ARG A 86 6.27 8.72 6.93
#